data_5c5b2207ff0df5bc00db2b9fa2d5f8dc
#
_entry.id   5c5b2207ff0df5bc00db2b9fa2d5f8dc
#
_cell.length_a   1.000
_cell.length_b   1.000
_cell.length_c   1.000
_cell.angle_alpha   90.00
_cell.angle_beta   90.00
_cell.angle_gamma   90.00
#
_symmetry.space_group_name_H-M   'P 1'
#
loop_
_entity.id
_entity.type
_entity.pdbx_description
1 polymer ?
#
loop_
_entity_poly.entity_id
_entity_poly.type
_entity_poly.pdbx_seq_one_letter_code
_entity_poly.pdbx_strand_id
1 'polypeptide(L)'
;MDLIKQIFDSGVVGCGGAGFPTHVKLKASPEILIINGAECEPLLRTDRYLMIHEAEKLVSGVDLICHELSIPEGRIALKKTYTKEIEALTAAIEKLHSKVQLHLMDSFYPAGDEQVVVYEVTGKVVPPAGIPLDVGAIVDNVATIIAVADAVSGIPFTEKYLTVTGEVREPSVLKVPVGTSFAQCIEMAGGTTSDKVMVVSGGPMMGAPMSWEAAMNASVTKTTSGILVLPEDGAIDRRRKTQLNHMLNRAKAACIQCTFCTQLCPRHMLGHPLQPHRIMRKMAMNMPHQDNNETAKDHWILPELLEDKDIRQAAICSECGVCEVYACPMGLQPRVVNSLIKGELAQAGIRYSREGDTWEADANRPYRKVPTKRIAARAGVGAYYHIDGHTYKEETASKVVLPLKMNIGVPAEPVISDGAHVEKGQLIAACPEGKLGANLHASISGTAHLTGNAITITEV
;
A
#
# COMPACT_ATOMS: atom_id res chain seq x y z
N MET A 1 7.78 -14.96 -26.08
CA MET A 1 8.07 -15.29 -24.66
C MET A 1 6.73 -15.32 -23.91
N ASP A 2 6.47 -16.26 -22.99
CA ASP A 2 5.25 -16.21 -22.16
C ASP A 2 5.55 -15.39 -20.88
N LEU A 3 5.48 -14.08 -21.02
CA LEU A 3 5.73 -13.13 -19.93
C LEU A 3 4.82 -13.39 -18.72
N ILE A 4 3.52 -13.67 -18.96
CA ILE A 4 2.53 -13.89 -17.90
C ILE A 4 2.89 -15.13 -17.08
N LYS A 5 3.34 -16.20 -17.77
CA LYS A 5 3.78 -17.43 -17.11
C LYS A 5 5.05 -17.19 -16.28
N GLN A 6 6.04 -16.47 -16.81
CA GLN A 6 7.28 -16.17 -16.05
C GLN A 6 7.00 -15.33 -14.79
N ILE A 7 6.11 -14.33 -14.87
CA ILE A 7 5.67 -13.53 -13.72
C ILE A 7 4.98 -14.40 -12.67
N PHE A 8 4.11 -15.32 -13.10
CA PHE A 8 3.43 -16.28 -12.22
C PHE A 8 4.43 -17.24 -11.57
N ASP A 9 5.27 -17.89 -12.38
CA ASP A 9 6.25 -18.86 -11.90
C ASP A 9 7.22 -18.23 -10.89
N SER A 10 7.62 -16.98 -11.09
CA SER A 10 8.50 -16.22 -10.19
C SER A 10 7.78 -15.64 -8.95
N GLY A 11 6.46 -15.78 -8.84
CA GLY A 11 5.67 -15.36 -7.69
C GLY A 11 5.60 -13.85 -7.49
N VAL A 12 5.63 -13.04 -8.58
CA VAL A 12 5.59 -11.58 -8.51
C VAL A 12 4.20 -11.09 -8.15
N VAL A 13 4.12 -10.20 -7.17
CA VAL A 13 2.90 -9.51 -6.72
C VAL A 13 3.15 -8.01 -6.64
N GLY A 14 2.07 -7.22 -6.60
CA GLY A 14 2.16 -5.77 -6.43
C GLY A 14 2.88 -5.36 -5.15
N CYS A 15 3.97 -4.63 -5.26
CA CYS A 15 4.86 -4.26 -4.14
C CYS A 15 4.41 -3.00 -3.38
N GLY A 16 3.59 -2.15 -4.01
CA GLY A 16 3.21 -0.83 -3.49
C GLY A 16 1.84 -0.77 -2.80
N GLY A 17 1.22 -1.91 -2.49
CA GLY A 17 -0.13 -1.94 -1.93
C GLY A 17 -0.54 -3.30 -1.39
N ALA A 18 -1.77 -3.73 -1.67
CA ALA A 18 -2.37 -4.94 -1.11
C ALA A 18 -1.82 -6.26 -1.71
N GLY A 19 -0.84 -6.23 -2.60
CA GLY A 19 -0.22 -7.44 -3.16
C GLY A 19 -1.10 -8.15 -4.18
N PHE A 20 -1.76 -7.44 -5.07
CA PHE A 20 -2.52 -8.09 -6.14
C PHE A 20 -1.56 -8.85 -7.08
N PRO A 21 -1.84 -10.11 -7.45
CA PRO A 21 -0.96 -10.90 -8.32
C PRO A 21 -0.75 -10.24 -9.68
N THR A 22 0.51 -9.91 -10.00
CA THR A 22 0.88 -9.11 -11.18
C THR A 22 0.51 -9.82 -12.49
N HIS A 23 0.69 -11.15 -12.56
CA HIS A 23 0.32 -11.95 -13.74
C HIS A 23 -1.18 -11.88 -14.08
N VAL A 24 -2.05 -11.66 -13.08
CA VAL A 24 -3.50 -11.49 -13.31
C VAL A 24 -3.80 -10.10 -13.84
N LYS A 25 -3.17 -9.08 -13.25
CA LYS A 25 -3.33 -7.68 -13.65
C LYS A 25 -2.91 -7.45 -15.10
N LEU A 26 -1.80 -8.05 -15.52
CA LEU A 26 -1.22 -7.90 -16.85
C LEU A 26 -1.86 -8.80 -17.93
N LYS A 27 -2.86 -9.64 -17.61
CA LYS A 27 -3.66 -10.35 -18.64
C LYS A 27 -4.61 -9.44 -19.42
N ALA A 28 -4.85 -8.24 -18.94
CA ALA A 28 -5.69 -7.27 -19.62
C ALA A 28 -4.95 -6.58 -20.78
N SER A 29 -5.70 -5.92 -21.67
CA SER A 29 -5.17 -5.16 -22.81
C SER A 29 -5.46 -3.66 -22.60
N PRO A 30 -4.65 -2.93 -21.82
CA PRO A 30 -4.84 -1.52 -21.58
C PRO A 30 -4.33 -0.67 -22.76
N GLU A 31 -4.76 0.59 -22.82
CA GLU A 31 -4.22 1.61 -23.74
C GLU A 31 -2.89 2.18 -23.21
N ILE A 32 -2.72 2.19 -21.87
CA ILE A 32 -1.56 2.78 -21.20
C ILE A 32 -1.15 1.96 -19.97
N LEU A 33 0.18 1.77 -19.82
CA LEU A 33 0.82 1.28 -18.60
C LEU A 33 1.40 2.46 -17.83
N ILE A 34 0.91 2.71 -16.62
CA ILE A 34 1.37 3.79 -15.74
C ILE A 34 2.17 3.19 -14.59
N ILE A 35 3.42 3.63 -14.45
CA ILE A 35 4.26 3.26 -13.30
C ILE A 35 4.15 4.34 -12.25
N ASN A 36 3.66 3.96 -11.09
CA ASN A 36 3.49 4.84 -9.95
C ASN A 36 4.81 5.01 -9.20
N GLY A 37 5.54 6.08 -9.49
CA GLY A 37 6.74 6.54 -8.80
C GLY A 37 6.48 7.72 -7.84
N ALA A 38 5.22 7.98 -7.48
CA ALA A 38 4.88 9.12 -6.61
C ALA A 38 5.38 8.96 -5.18
N GLU A 39 5.58 7.74 -4.67
CA GLU A 39 5.92 7.39 -3.28
C GLU A 39 5.29 8.39 -2.29
N CYS A 40 3.95 8.37 -2.21
CA CYS A 40 3.22 9.43 -1.53
C CYS A 40 3.17 9.27 0.00
N GLU A 41 3.41 8.07 0.53
CA GLU A 41 3.51 7.84 1.98
C GLU A 41 4.70 8.63 2.54
N PRO A 42 4.47 9.57 3.47
CA PRO A 42 5.59 10.29 4.08
C PRO A 42 6.58 9.32 4.75
N LEU A 43 7.86 9.65 4.70
CA LEU A 43 9.00 8.92 5.26
C LEU A 43 9.49 7.73 4.43
N LEU A 44 8.69 7.12 3.54
CA LEU A 44 9.19 6.07 2.65
C LEU A 44 10.17 6.67 1.63
N ARG A 45 11.20 5.88 1.27
CA ARG A 45 12.26 6.26 0.33
C ARG A 45 12.62 5.13 -0.63
N THR A 46 11.90 4.03 -0.56
CA THR A 46 12.19 2.80 -1.33
C THR A 46 12.04 3.03 -2.83
N ASP A 47 10.89 3.55 -3.28
CA ASP A 47 10.65 3.77 -4.72
C ASP A 47 11.58 4.85 -5.28
N ARG A 48 11.90 5.88 -4.48
CA ARG A 48 12.87 6.92 -4.84
C ARG A 48 14.28 6.35 -5.02
N TYR A 49 14.71 5.49 -4.08
CA TYR A 49 15.99 4.79 -4.18
C TYR A 49 16.04 3.97 -5.48
N LEU A 50 15.01 3.18 -5.75
CA LEU A 50 14.94 2.32 -6.93
C LEU A 50 14.92 3.10 -8.24
N MET A 51 14.20 4.23 -8.32
CA MET A 51 14.20 5.11 -9.48
C MET A 51 15.56 5.73 -9.80
N ILE A 52 16.46 5.87 -8.80
CA ILE A 52 17.83 6.37 -8.98
C ILE A 52 18.78 5.22 -9.36
N HIS A 53 18.78 4.13 -8.59
CA HIS A 53 19.81 3.10 -8.65
C HIS A 53 19.48 1.94 -9.57
N GLU A 54 18.17 1.71 -9.85
CA GLU A 54 17.67 0.66 -10.74
C GLU A 54 16.93 1.25 -11.96
N ALA A 55 17.26 2.50 -12.33
CA ALA A 55 16.59 3.24 -13.40
C ALA A 55 16.56 2.48 -14.72
N GLU A 56 17.70 1.90 -15.16
CA GLU A 56 17.79 1.14 -16.40
C GLU A 56 16.92 -0.14 -16.37
N LYS A 57 16.93 -0.86 -15.24
CA LYS A 57 16.09 -2.04 -15.04
C LYS A 57 14.61 -1.68 -15.04
N LEU A 58 14.26 -0.57 -14.41
CA LEU A 58 12.89 -0.06 -14.39
C LEU A 58 12.41 0.29 -15.79
N VAL A 59 13.17 1.08 -16.54
CA VAL A 59 12.81 1.50 -17.91
C VAL A 59 12.73 0.29 -18.84
N SER A 60 13.72 -0.62 -18.83
CA SER A 60 13.68 -1.84 -19.63
C SER A 60 12.51 -2.76 -19.27
N GLY A 61 12.12 -2.83 -18.00
CA GLY A 61 10.94 -3.58 -17.56
C GLY A 61 9.63 -3.01 -18.09
N VAL A 62 9.50 -1.68 -18.16
CA VAL A 62 8.33 -1.02 -18.78
C VAL A 62 8.29 -1.30 -20.27
N ASP A 63 9.41 -1.11 -20.99
CA ASP A 63 9.50 -1.39 -22.44
C ASP A 63 9.15 -2.85 -22.75
N LEU A 64 9.67 -3.79 -21.95
CA LEU A 64 9.39 -5.22 -22.09
C LEU A 64 7.89 -5.51 -21.96
N ILE A 65 7.23 -5.01 -20.91
CA ILE A 65 5.80 -5.21 -20.71
C ILE A 65 5.00 -4.60 -21.86
N CYS A 66 5.32 -3.38 -22.25
CA CYS A 66 4.63 -2.70 -23.36
C CYS A 66 4.80 -3.47 -24.67
N HIS A 67 6.00 -4.00 -24.95
CA HIS A 67 6.28 -4.77 -26.16
C HIS A 67 5.53 -6.12 -26.16
N GLU A 68 5.70 -6.93 -25.11
CA GLU A 68 5.15 -8.29 -25.05
C GLU A 68 3.61 -8.31 -25.00
N LEU A 69 3.01 -7.29 -24.37
CA LEU A 69 1.55 -7.18 -24.22
C LEU A 69 0.92 -6.22 -25.25
N SER A 70 1.72 -5.69 -26.18
CA SER A 70 1.26 -4.73 -27.21
C SER A 70 0.56 -3.51 -26.61
N ILE A 71 1.07 -2.99 -25.48
CA ILE A 71 0.55 -1.78 -24.84
C ILE A 71 1.16 -0.56 -25.55
N PRO A 72 0.34 0.34 -26.12
CA PRO A 72 0.84 1.44 -26.95
C PRO A 72 1.71 2.43 -26.21
N GLU A 73 1.48 2.63 -24.91
CA GLU A 73 2.08 3.71 -24.15
C GLU A 73 2.53 3.25 -22.76
N GLY A 74 3.78 3.57 -22.39
CA GLY A 74 4.34 3.39 -21.05
C GLY A 74 4.72 4.74 -20.43
N ARG A 75 4.23 5.05 -19.21
CA ARG A 75 4.57 6.29 -18.48
C ARG A 75 5.00 6.01 -17.06
N ILE A 76 6.07 6.69 -16.62
CA ILE A 76 6.48 6.72 -15.21
C ILE A 76 5.98 8.05 -14.61
N ALA A 77 5.03 7.97 -13.69
CA ALA A 77 4.44 9.12 -13.03
C ALA A 77 5.14 9.38 -11.70
N LEU A 78 5.82 10.52 -11.56
CA LEU A 78 6.59 10.88 -10.37
C LEU A 78 6.44 12.38 -10.05
N LYS A 79 6.85 12.77 -8.84
CA LYS A 79 6.73 14.16 -8.41
C LYS A 79 7.80 15.04 -9.08
N LYS A 80 7.44 16.21 -9.59
CA LYS A 80 8.35 17.19 -10.18
C LYS A 80 9.47 17.68 -9.23
N THR A 81 9.35 17.41 -7.93
CA THR A 81 10.36 17.73 -6.93
C THR A 81 11.44 16.64 -6.79
N TYR A 82 11.32 15.52 -7.49
CA TYR A 82 12.24 14.39 -7.45
C TYR A 82 13.33 14.56 -8.51
N THR A 83 14.22 15.56 -8.33
CA THR A 83 15.19 15.97 -9.35
C THR A 83 16.18 14.86 -9.70
N LYS A 84 16.74 14.16 -8.72
CA LYS A 84 17.71 13.07 -8.93
C LYS A 84 17.07 11.87 -9.63
N GLU A 85 15.84 11.54 -9.25
CA GLU A 85 15.07 10.47 -9.86
C GLU A 85 14.73 10.79 -11.33
N ILE A 86 14.36 12.04 -11.62
CA ILE A 86 14.10 12.52 -12.98
C ILE A 86 15.38 12.44 -13.83
N GLU A 87 16.52 12.91 -13.31
CA GLU A 87 17.81 12.85 -13.99
C GLU A 87 18.21 11.41 -14.32
N ALA A 88 18.12 10.48 -13.34
CA ALA A 88 18.48 9.08 -13.52
C ALA A 88 17.58 8.37 -14.55
N LEU A 89 16.27 8.59 -14.46
CA LEU A 89 15.31 7.99 -15.40
C LEU A 89 15.46 8.56 -16.81
N THR A 90 15.71 9.88 -16.94
CA THR A 90 15.95 10.50 -18.24
C THR A 90 17.20 9.92 -18.90
N ALA A 91 18.31 9.80 -18.16
CA ALA A 91 19.54 9.18 -18.65
C ALA A 91 19.32 7.70 -19.07
N ALA A 92 18.53 6.93 -18.30
CA ALA A 92 18.20 5.56 -18.63
C ALA A 92 17.35 5.46 -19.92
N ILE A 93 16.34 6.31 -20.06
CA ILE A 93 15.48 6.39 -21.26
C ILE A 93 16.33 6.70 -22.51
N GLU A 94 17.21 7.69 -22.43
CA GLU A 94 18.12 8.07 -23.53
C GLU A 94 19.10 6.93 -23.89
N LYS A 95 19.74 6.33 -22.89
CA LYS A 95 20.71 5.24 -23.07
C LYS A 95 20.08 4.00 -23.72
N LEU A 96 18.85 3.66 -23.34
CA LEU A 96 18.13 2.50 -23.83
C LEU A 96 17.34 2.77 -25.11
N HIS A 97 17.34 4.02 -25.60
CA HIS A 97 16.47 4.46 -26.70
C HIS A 97 15.01 4.09 -26.48
N SER A 98 14.56 4.18 -25.22
CA SER A 98 13.22 3.79 -24.78
C SER A 98 12.15 4.79 -25.23
N LYS A 99 10.90 4.27 -25.42
CA LYS A 99 9.72 5.11 -25.71
C LYS A 99 8.96 5.51 -24.43
N VAL A 100 9.41 5.09 -23.27
CA VAL A 100 8.82 5.44 -21.97
C VAL A 100 8.86 6.95 -21.76
N GLN A 101 7.77 7.51 -21.25
CA GLN A 101 7.66 8.94 -20.98
C GLN A 101 7.57 9.19 -19.47
N LEU A 102 8.19 10.28 -19.01
CA LEU A 102 8.02 10.75 -17.63
C LEU A 102 6.80 11.67 -17.54
N HIS A 103 5.93 11.43 -16.56
CA HIS A 103 4.83 12.33 -16.23
C HIS A 103 5.07 13.00 -14.87
N LEU A 104 5.28 14.32 -14.88
CA LEU A 104 5.67 15.09 -13.70
C LEU A 104 4.44 15.65 -12.98
N MET A 105 4.17 15.14 -11.78
CA MET A 105 3.04 15.53 -10.94
C MET A 105 3.44 16.55 -9.86
N ASP A 106 2.46 17.29 -9.33
CA ASP A 106 2.65 18.11 -8.14
C ASP A 106 2.96 17.25 -6.90
N SER A 107 3.66 17.86 -5.91
CA SER A 107 3.96 17.19 -4.64
C SER A 107 2.81 17.36 -3.65
N PHE A 108 1.88 16.42 -3.62
CA PHE A 108 0.75 16.37 -2.70
C PHE A 108 0.47 14.96 -2.21
N TYR A 109 -0.39 14.82 -1.21
CA TYR A 109 -0.90 13.56 -0.70
C TYR A 109 -2.42 13.47 -0.92
N PRO A 110 -2.95 12.36 -1.43
CA PRO A 110 -2.30 11.12 -1.86
C PRO A 110 -2.04 11.07 -3.39
N ALA A 111 -0.95 11.67 -3.88
CA ALA A 111 -0.61 11.66 -5.30
C ALA A 111 -0.44 10.24 -5.88
N GLY A 112 -0.02 9.28 -5.05
CA GLY A 112 0.16 7.87 -5.41
C GLY A 112 -1.07 7.00 -5.23
N ASP A 113 -2.24 7.54 -4.90
CA ASP A 113 -3.49 6.78 -4.97
C ASP A 113 -3.75 6.39 -6.43
N GLU A 114 -4.04 5.12 -6.69
CA GLU A 114 -4.14 4.55 -8.04
C GLU A 114 -5.08 5.35 -8.97
N GLN A 115 -6.28 5.72 -8.47
CA GLN A 115 -7.23 6.49 -9.27
C GLN A 115 -6.82 7.96 -9.43
N VAL A 116 -6.10 8.51 -8.44
CA VAL A 116 -5.52 9.86 -8.53
C VAL A 116 -4.42 9.87 -9.59
N VAL A 117 -3.53 8.87 -9.59
CA VAL A 117 -2.47 8.76 -10.61
C VAL A 117 -3.05 8.64 -12.01
N VAL A 118 -4.08 7.80 -12.21
CA VAL A 118 -4.77 7.70 -13.51
C VAL A 118 -5.29 9.05 -13.97
N TYR A 119 -5.98 9.77 -13.09
CA TYR A 119 -6.50 11.10 -13.44
C TYR A 119 -5.40 12.12 -13.74
N GLU A 120 -4.34 12.18 -12.91
CA GLU A 120 -3.20 13.10 -13.16
C GLU A 120 -2.54 12.82 -14.52
N VAL A 121 -2.39 11.55 -14.91
CA VAL A 121 -1.70 11.14 -16.15
C VAL A 121 -2.59 11.26 -17.38
N THR A 122 -3.87 10.89 -17.29
CA THR A 122 -4.76 10.72 -18.45
C THR A 122 -5.89 11.73 -18.52
N GLY A 123 -6.20 12.41 -17.42
CA GLY A 123 -7.41 13.25 -17.29
C GLY A 123 -8.71 12.44 -17.17
N LYS A 124 -8.67 11.11 -17.26
CA LYS A 124 -9.85 10.24 -17.17
C LYS A 124 -10.17 9.93 -15.70
N VAL A 125 -11.44 9.99 -15.32
CA VAL A 125 -11.91 9.62 -13.98
C VAL A 125 -12.26 8.14 -13.98
N VAL A 126 -11.59 7.35 -13.12
CA VAL A 126 -12.00 5.96 -12.85
C VAL A 126 -13.35 5.98 -12.15
N PRO A 127 -14.35 5.22 -12.59
CA PRO A 127 -15.68 5.20 -11.97
C PRO A 127 -15.65 4.83 -10.48
N PRO A 128 -16.62 5.27 -9.66
CA PRO A 128 -16.75 4.82 -8.27
C PRO A 128 -16.80 3.29 -8.18
N ALA A 129 -16.04 2.70 -7.24
CA ALA A 129 -15.82 1.25 -7.12
C ALA A 129 -15.24 0.58 -8.39
N GLY A 130 -14.73 1.35 -9.35
CA GLY A 130 -14.06 0.87 -10.54
C GLY A 130 -12.57 0.64 -10.33
N ILE A 131 -11.95 0.11 -11.38
CA ILE A 131 -10.50 -0.12 -11.47
C ILE A 131 -9.91 0.69 -12.63
N PRO A 132 -8.62 0.98 -12.65
CA PRO A 132 -7.96 1.72 -13.74
C PRO A 132 -8.27 1.19 -15.13
N LEU A 133 -8.46 -0.12 -15.27
CA LEU A 133 -8.78 -0.77 -16.54
C LEU A 133 -10.13 -0.30 -17.12
N ASP A 134 -11.09 0.13 -16.29
CA ASP A 134 -12.38 0.68 -16.77
C ASP A 134 -12.18 1.94 -17.64
N VAL A 135 -11.01 2.56 -17.58
CA VAL A 135 -10.63 3.72 -18.42
C VAL A 135 -9.41 3.46 -19.30
N GLY A 136 -9.08 2.18 -19.52
CA GLY A 136 -8.00 1.75 -20.41
C GLY A 136 -6.59 1.83 -19.81
N ALA A 137 -6.44 1.93 -18.49
CA ALA A 137 -5.15 2.04 -17.84
C ALA A 137 -4.83 0.84 -16.94
N ILE A 138 -3.54 0.49 -16.84
CA ILE A 138 -2.99 -0.33 -15.75
C ILE A 138 -2.01 0.55 -14.98
N VAL A 139 -2.06 0.46 -13.65
CA VAL A 139 -1.11 1.16 -12.75
C VAL A 139 -0.32 0.13 -11.98
N ASP A 140 1.01 0.15 -12.09
CA ASP A 140 1.90 -0.67 -11.28
C ASP A 140 2.94 0.17 -10.53
N ASN A 141 3.51 -0.41 -9.47
CA ASN A 141 4.52 0.25 -8.64
C ASN A 141 5.94 0.03 -9.20
N VAL A 142 6.86 0.95 -8.96
CA VAL A 142 8.28 0.88 -9.35
C VAL A 142 8.91 -0.48 -9.00
N ALA A 143 8.83 -0.89 -7.74
CA ALA A 143 9.43 -2.15 -7.29
C ALA A 143 8.77 -3.38 -7.95
N THR A 144 7.50 -3.31 -8.33
CA THR A 144 6.81 -4.39 -9.06
C THR A 144 7.41 -4.58 -10.44
N ILE A 145 7.68 -3.50 -11.17
CA ILE A 145 8.27 -3.58 -12.51
C ILE A 145 9.70 -4.12 -12.46
N ILE A 146 10.48 -3.71 -11.47
CA ILE A 146 11.82 -4.27 -11.24
C ILE A 146 11.73 -5.78 -10.97
N ALA A 147 10.78 -6.24 -10.14
CA ALA A 147 10.57 -7.66 -9.90
C ALA A 147 10.09 -8.42 -11.16
N VAL A 148 9.35 -7.78 -12.07
CA VAL A 148 9.01 -8.36 -13.39
C VAL A 148 10.24 -8.51 -14.26
N ALA A 149 11.13 -7.50 -14.30
CA ALA A 149 12.39 -7.59 -15.05
C ALA A 149 13.31 -8.71 -14.51
N ASP A 150 13.37 -8.87 -13.18
CA ASP A 150 14.08 -9.97 -12.52
C ASP A 150 13.46 -11.33 -12.90
N ALA A 151 12.12 -11.45 -12.88
CA ALA A 151 11.40 -12.68 -13.23
C ALA A 151 11.71 -13.15 -14.66
N VAL A 152 11.79 -12.22 -15.61
CA VAL A 152 12.16 -12.52 -17.02
C VAL A 152 13.62 -12.98 -17.11
N SER A 153 14.48 -12.49 -16.24
CA SER A 153 15.87 -12.95 -16.12
C SER A 153 16.01 -14.28 -15.36
N GLY A 154 14.90 -14.93 -14.97
CA GLY A 154 14.89 -16.19 -14.24
C GLY A 154 15.13 -16.06 -12.72
N ILE A 155 15.02 -14.84 -12.18
CA ILE A 155 15.21 -14.58 -10.74
C ILE A 155 13.82 -14.49 -10.08
N PRO A 156 13.43 -15.45 -9.22
CA PRO A 156 12.16 -15.40 -8.53
C PRO A 156 12.13 -14.33 -7.43
N PHE A 157 10.93 -13.93 -7.01
CA PHE A 157 10.73 -12.86 -6.00
C PHE A 157 11.10 -13.35 -4.60
N THR A 158 12.38 -13.28 -4.26
CA THR A 158 12.97 -13.74 -3.00
C THR A 158 13.51 -12.60 -2.13
N GLU A 159 13.66 -11.41 -2.66
CA GLU A 159 14.23 -10.25 -1.96
C GLU A 159 13.26 -9.07 -1.95
N LYS A 160 13.36 -8.24 -0.93
CA LYS A 160 12.51 -7.05 -0.77
C LYS A 160 13.34 -5.83 -0.41
N TYR A 161 13.08 -4.74 -1.14
CA TYR A 161 13.53 -3.41 -0.75
C TYR A 161 12.49 -2.77 0.17
N LEU A 162 12.93 -2.18 1.28
CA LEU A 162 12.06 -1.48 2.22
C LEU A 162 12.81 -0.35 2.94
N THR A 163 12.06 0.64 3.42
CA THR A 163 12.59 1.74 4.22
C THR A 163 12.49 1.41 5.70
N VAL A 164 13.58 1.57 6.46
CA VAL A 164 13.57 1.54 7.93
C VAL A 164 13.96 2.92 8.45
N THR A 165 13.07 3.58 9.21
CA THR A 165 13.29 4.97 9.63
C THR A 165 12.48 5.33 10.89
N GLY A 166 12.62 6.55 11.38
CA GLY A 166 12.00 7.04 12.61
C GLY A 166 13.00 7.03 13.77
N GLU A 167 12.64 6.45 14.90
CA GLU A 167 13.49 6.30 16.10
C GLU A 167 14.51 5.16 15.92
N VAL A 168 15.32 5.24 14.86
CA VAL A 168 16.47 4.35 14.60
C VAL A 168 17.73 5.18 14.42
N ARG A 169 18.91 4.60 14.74
CA ARG A 169 20.18 5.34 14.68
C ARG A 169 20.63 5.63 13.27
N GLU A 170 20.36 4.72 12.33
CA GLU A 170 20.79 4.80 10.94
C GLU A 170 19.62 4.56 9.99
N PRO A 171 18.77 5.59 9.73
CA PRO A 171 17.70 5.45 8.74
C PRO A 171 18.21 4.89 7.41
N SER A 172 17.61 3.82 6.92
CA SER A 172 18.17 3.04 5.82
C SER A 172 17.10 2.60 4.83
N VAL A 173 17.50 2.43 3.57
CA VAL A 173 16.81 1.57 2.62
C VAL A 173 17.52 0.22 2.65
N LEU A 174 16.81 -0.82 3.02
CA LEU A 174 17.34 -2.17 3.11
C LEU A 174 16.90 -3.00 1.90
N LYS A 175 17.79 -3.86 1.41
CA LYS A 175 17.47 -5.00 0.56
C LYS A 175 17.71 -6.27 1.36
N VAL A 176 16.66 -7.02 1.65
CA VAL A 176 16.72 -8.21 2.51
C VAL A 176 15.92 -9.36 1.91
N PRO A 177 16.24 -10.63 2.28
CA PRO A 177 15.40 -11.76 1.95
C PRO A 177 13.97 -11.57 2.46
N VAL A 178 12.96 -11.96 1.66
CA VAL A 178 11.58 -12.03 2.13
C VAL A 178 11.52 -12.99 3.32
N GLY A 179 10.83 -12.62 4.38
CA GLY A 179 10.77 -13.40 5.62
C GLY A 179 11.77 -12.98 6.70
N THR A 180 12.71 -12.05 6.42
CA THR A 180 13.59 -11.45 7.44
C THR A 180 12.75 -10.80 8.54
N SER A 181 13.09 -11.00 9.80
CA SER A 181 12.33 -10.44 10.92
C SER A 181 12.44 -8.91 10.97
N PHE A 182 11.38 -8.24 11.45
CA PHE A 182 11.43 -6.80 11.69
C PHE A 182 12.52 -6.43 12.72
N ALA A 183 12.74 -7.30 13.72
CA ALA A 183 13.80 -7.13 14.69
C ALA A 183 15.17 -6.99 14.02
N GLN A 184 15.51 -7.92 13.10
CA GLN A 184 16.76 -7.87 12.33
C GLN A 184 16.84 -6.61 11.46
N CYS A 185 15.75 -6.23 10.78
CA CYS A 185 15.73 -5.00 9.97
C CYS A 185 15.99 -3.74 10.81
N ILE A 186 15.44 -3.67 12.03
CA ILE A 186 15.68 -2.55 12.95
C ILE A 186 17.14 -2.58 13.47
N GLU A 187 17.70 -3.76 13.73
CA GLU A 187 19.09 -3.90 14.13
C GLU A 187 20.05 -3.47 12.99
N MET A 188 19.77 -3.87 11.74
CA MET A 188 20.48 -3.40 10.54
C MET A 188 20.45 -1.87 10.41
N ALA A 189 19.39 -1.21 10.88
CA ALA A 189 19.28 0.25 10.97
C ALA A 189 19.92 0.85 12.25
N GLY A 190 20.83 0.12 12.90
CA GLY A 190 21.55 0.54 14.09
C GLY A 190 20.79 0.42 15.41
N GLY A 191 19.64 -0.24 15.42
CA GLY A 191 18.77 -0.35 16.58
C GLY A 191 17.99 0.93 16.88
N THR A 192 17.20 0.91 17.96
CA THR A 192 16.36 2.06 18.34
C THR A 192 17.12 3.13 19.08
N THR A 193 16.66 4.39 18.98
CA THR A 193 17.15 5.54 19.75
C THR A 193 16.40 5.74 21.06
N SER A 194 15.29 5.02 21.27
CA SER A 194 14.42 5.12 22.44
C SER A 194 13.88 3.74 22.84
N ASP A 195 13.62 3.54 24.14
CA ASP A 195 13.04 2.29 24.67
C ASP A 195 11.51 2.26 24.57
N LYS A 196 10.87 3.42 24.40
CA LYS A 196 9.41 3.56 24.33
C LYS A 196 8.96 3.79 22.90
N VAL A 197 8.92 2.72 22.13
CA VAL A 197 8.60 2.78 20.72
C VAL A 197 7.50 1.79 20.33
N MET A 198 6.82 2.12 19.25
CA MET A 198 5.91 1.27 18.51
C MET A 198 6.39 1.16 17.05
N VAL A 199 5.85 0.26 16.28
CA VAL A 199 6.21 0.08 14.87
C VAL A 199 4.99 0.30 13.98
N VAL A 200 5.22 0.89 12.80
CA VAL A 200 4.24 0.90 11.71
C VAL A 200 4.82 0.11 10.54
N SER A 201 4.14 -0.95 10.13
CA SER A 201 4.45 -1.66 8.90
C SER A 201 3.87 -0.90 7.72
N GLY A 202 4.70 -0.36 6.84
CA GLY A 202 4.31 0.55 5.76
C GLY A 202 4.52 2.03 6.12
N GLY A 203 3.75 2.92 5.51
CA GLY A 203 3.83 4.37 5.73
C GLY A 203 2.98 4.88 6.90
N PRO A 204 3.16 6.13 7.34
CA PRO A 204 2.47 6.66 8.52
C PRO A 204 0.98 6.94 8.31
N MET A 205 0.50 6.96 7.07
CA MET A 205 -0.88 7.28 6.73
C MET A 205 -1.75 6.02 6.55
N MET A 206 -1.25 5.04 5.81
CA MET A 206 -1.98 3.82 5.44
C MET A 206 -1.37 2.53 6.03
N GLY A 207 -0.19 2.61 6.63
CA GLY A 207 0.48 1.47 7.25
C GLY A 207 -0.28 0.91 8.47
N ALA A 208 0.10 -0.31 8.86
CA ALA A 208 -0.48 -1.02 10.00
C ALA A 208 0.33 -0.74 11.28
N PRO A 209 -0.19 0.04 12.24
CA PRO A 209 0.48 0.27 13.50
C PRO A 209 0.37 -0.94 14.43
N MET A 210 1.48 -1.32 15.06
CA MET A 210 1.58 -2.47 15.97
C MET A 210 2.39 -2.14 17.22
N SER A 211 2.19 -2.91 18.30
CA SER A 211 3.03 -2.82 19.49
C SER A 211 4.45 -3.29 19.17
N TRP A 212 5.41 -2.90 20.01
CA TRP A 212 6.78 -3.39 19.91
C TRP A 212 6.86 -4.92 19.92
N GLU A 213 6.17 -5.56 20.87
CA GLU A 213 6.13 -7.01 21.00
C GLU A 213 5.60 -7.70 19.72
N ALA A 214 4.50 -7.18 19.14
CA ALA A 214 3.95 -7.71 17.91
C ALA A 214 4.93 -7.54 16.73
N ALA A 215 5.65 -6.41 16.68
CA ALA A 215 6.63 -6.13 15.64
C ALA A 215 7.85 -7.06 15.71
N MET A 216 8.30 -7.42 16.92
CA MET A 216 9.43 -8.35 17.09
C MET A 216 9.12 -9.77 16.60
N ASN A 217 7.84 -10.13 16.48
CA ASN A 217 7.35 -11.39 15.93
C ASN A 217 6.93 -11.28 14.44
N ALA A 218 7.01 -10.10 13.85
CA ALA A 218 6.66 -9.88 12.46
C ALA A 218 7.85 -10.14 11.52
N SER A 219 7.54 -10.48 10.27
CA SER A 219 8.53 -10.66 9.20
C SER A 219 8.21 -9.84 7.97
N VAL A 220 9.23 -9.53 7.18
CA VAL A 220 9.13 -8.85 5.89
C VAL A 220 8.37 -9.74 4.90
N THR A 221 7.30 -9.20 4.33
CA THR A 221 6.53 -9.86 3.29
C THR A 221 6.81 -9.23 1.93
N LYS A 222 6.30 -9.82 0.87
CA LYS A 222 6.37 -9.26 -0.51
C LYS A 222 5.76 -7.85 -0.60
N THR A 223 4.87 -7.47 0.32
CA THR A 223 4.16 -6.19 0.34
C THR A 223 4.70 -5.19 1.36
N THR A 224 5.66 -5.56 2.20
CA THR A 224 6.25 -4.65 3.19
C THR A 224 7.04 -3.55 2.50
N SER A 225 6.56 -2.31 2.54
CA SER A 225 7.22 -1.13 1.95
C SER A 225 8.11 -0.37 2.92
N GLY A 226 7.89 -0.53 4.23
CA GLY A 226 8.70 0.11 5.26
C GLY A 226 8.39 -0.37 6.66
N ILE A 227 9.33 -0.09 7.56
CA ILE A 227 9.26 -0.31 9.00
C ILE A 227 9.55 1.04 9.64
N LEU A 228 8.52 1.69 10.18
CA LEU A 228 8.66 2.97 10.87
C LEU A 228 8.67 2.72 12.38
N VAL A 229 9.77 3.04 13.02
CA VAL A 229 9.89 3.00 14.49
C VAL A 229 9.51 4.39 15.02
N LEU A 230 8.43 4.47 15.79
CA LEU A 230 7.87 5.75 16.23
C LEU A 230 7.67 5.75 17.75
N PRO A 231 7.65 6.93 18.40
CA PRO A 231 7.42 7.00 19.85
C PRO A 231 6.05 6.43 20.23
N GLU A 232 5.99 5.63 21.30
CA GLU A 232 4.74 5.35 21.99
C GLU A 232 4.07 6.66 22.44
N ASP A 233 2.74 6.62 22.57
CA ASP A 233 1.91 7.77 22.90
C ASP A 233 2.03 8.95 21.89
N GLY A 234 2.64 8.73 20.72
CA GLY A 234 2.62 9.63 19.60
C GLY A 234 1.21 9.74 18.97
N ALA A 235 1.07 10.61 17.96
CA ALA A 235 -0.23 10.85 17.33
C ALA A 235 -0.83 9.60 16.69
N ILE A 236 0.01 8.75 16.09
CA ILE A 236 -0.43 7.49 15.43
C ILE A 236 -0.87 6.48 16.48
N ASP A 237 -0.10 6.31 17.56
CA ASP A 237 -0.42 5.35 18.63
C ASP A 237 -1.71 5.73 19.37
N ARG A 238 -1.90 7.03 19.68
CA ARG A 238 -3.15 7.51 20.28
C ARG A 238 -4.37 7.24 19.39
N ARG A 239 -4.25 7.39 18.07
CA ARG A 239 -5.33 7.05 17.12
C ARG A 239 -5.63 5.57 17.14
N ARG A 240 -4.61 4.72 17.12
CA ARG A 240 -4.73 3.26 17.19
C ARG A 240 -5.46 2.78 18.44
N LYS A 241 -5.13 3.37 19.60
CA LYS A 241 -5.71 3.02 20.90
C LYS A 241 -7.15 3.54 21.11
N THR A 242 -7.67 4.40 20.21
CA THR A 242 -9.01 4.99 20.37
C THR A 242 -10.09 3.97 20.03
N GLN A 243 -10.97 3.69 20.96
CA GLN A 243 -12.09 2.75 20.78
C GLN A 243 -13.22 3.36 19.95
N LEU A 244 -13.96 2.53 19.21
CA LEU A 244 -15.03 2.95 18.32
C LEU A 244 -16.12 3.77 19.02
N ASN A 245 -16.60 3.32 20.19
CA ASN A 245 -17.60 4.06 20.97
C ASN A 245 -17.13 5.47 21.33
N HIS A 246 -15.84 5.61 21.66
CA HIS A 246 -15.27 6.93 21.94
C HIS A 246 -15.21 7.80 20.67
N MET A 247 -14.86 7.21 19.51
CA MET A 247 -14.85 7.93 18.22
C MET A 247 -16.25 8.46 17.89
N LEU A 248 -17.29 7.63 18.01
CA LEU A 248 -18.67 8.00 17.67
C LEU A 248 -19.25 9.00 18.66
N ASN A 249 -19.01 8.85 19.96
CA ASN A 249 -19.41 9.82 20.99
C ASN A 249 -18.75 11.19 20.76
N ARG A 250 -17.46 11.22 20.43
CA ARG A 250 -16.78 12.46 20.05
C ARG A 250 -17.38 13.06 18.77
N ALA A 251 -17.72 12.24 17.77
CA ALA A 251 -18.37 12.72 16.57
C ALA A 251 -19.73 13.37 16.86
N LYS A 252 -20.54 12.78 17.77
CA LYS A 252 -21.82 13.32 18.21
C LYS A 252 -21.65 14.67 18.93
N ALA A 253 -20.66 14.78 19.82
CA ALA A 253 -20.46 15.97 20.66
C ALA A 253 -19.69 17.11 19.96
N ALA A 254 -18.74 16.79 19.04
CA ALA A 254 -17.74 17.73 18.57
C ALA A 254 -17.74 17.97 17.06
N CYS A 255 -18.54 17.26 16.26
CA CYS A 255 -18.59 17.50 14.81
C CYS A 255 -19.30 18.80 14.49
N ILE A 256 -18.55 19.83 14.08
CA ILE A 256 -19.05 21.15 13.73
C ILE A 256 -19.61 21.24 12.30
N GLN A 257 -19.72 20.13 11.58
CA GLN A 257 -20.24 20.05 10.19
C GLN A 257 -19.54 20.98 9.17
N CYS A 258 -18.23 21.23 9.34
CA CYS A 258 -17.45 22.11 8.46
C CYS A 258 -17.21 21.52 7.06
N THR A 259 -17.53 20.24 6.84
CA THR A 259 -17.41 19.48 5.59
C THR A 259 -15.97 19.30 5.04
N PHE A 260 -14.91 19.75 5.71
CA PHE A 260 -13.54 19.66 5.21
C PHE A 260 -13.10 18.21 4.93
N CYS A 261 -13.57 17.23 5.72
CA CYS A 261 -13.29 15.82 5.46
C CYS A 261 -13.83 15.33 4.10
N THR A 262 -14.86 15.98 3.56
CA THR A 262 -15.39 15.74 2.22
C THR A 262 -14.67 16.60 1.18
N GLN A 263 -14.53 17.90 1.43
CA GLN A 263 -13.91 18.82 0.47
C GLN A 263 -12.43 18.50 0.16
N LEU A 264 -11.73 17.80 1.06
CA LEU A 264 -10.35 17.36 0.87
C LEU A 264 -10.24 15.85 0.55
N CYS A 265 -11.38 15.14 0.44
CA CYS A 265 -11.39 13.73 0.10
C CYS A 265 -10.97 13.53 -1.37
N PRO A 266 -9.90 12.76 -1.68
CA PRO A 266 -9.45 12.57 -3.05
C PRO A 266 -10.51 11.90 -3.94
N ARG A 267 -11.32 10.98 -3.39
CA ARG A 267 -12.43 10.37 -4.12
C ARG A 267 -13.52 11.38 -4.45
N HIS A 268 -13.91 12.22 -3.48
CA HIS A 268 -14.88 13.28 -3.72
C HIS A 268 -14.39 14.29 -4.77
N MET A 269 -13.10 14.65 -4.70
CA MET A 269 -12.49 15.57 -5.66
C MET A 269 -12.34 14.98 -7.07
N LEU A 270 -12.43 13.67 -7.22
CA LEU A 270 -12.55 12.98 -8.52
C LEU A 270 -14.01 12.84 -8.99
N GLY A 271 -14.98 13.46 -8.31
CA GLY A 271 -16.40 13.40 -8.68
C GLY A 271 -17.16 12.22 -8.10
N HIS A 272 -16.52 11.41 -7.24
CA HIS A 272 -17.21 10.30 -6.59
C HIS A 272 -18.17 10.83 -5.51
N PRO A 273 -19.29 10.13 -5.23
CA PRO A 273 -20.30 10.60 -4.27
C PRO A 273 -19.86 10.48 -2.81
N LEU A 274 -18.65 10.03 -2.50
CA LEU A 274 -18.14 9.82 -1.15
C LEU A 274 -18.13 11.12 -0.32
N GLN A 275 -18.94 11.15 0.73
CA GLN A 275 -19.07 12.29 1.63
C GLN A 275 -18.84 11.89 3.10
N PRO A 276 -17.58 11.82 3.56
CA PRO A 276 -17.23 11.36 4.92
C PRO A 276 -17.99 12.11 6.03
N HIS A 277 -18.32 13.40 5.85
CA HIS A 277 -19.09 14.16 6.86
C HIS A 277 -20.50 13.62 7.06
N ARG A 278 -21.18 13.14 6.00
CA ARG A 278 -22.51 12.54 6.09
C ARG A 278 -22.49 11.20 6.79
N ILE A 279 -21.50 10.34 6.42
CA ILE A 279 -21.30 9.04 7.07
C ILE A 279 -21.09 9.25 8.58
N MET A 280 -20.14 10.12 8.96
CA MET A 280 -19.86 10.43 10.37
C MET A 280 -21.09 10.93 11.13
N ARG A 281 -21.89 11.81 10.50
CA ARG A 281 -23.12 12.31 11.11
C ARG A 281 -24.15 11.21 11.33
N LYS A 282 -24.39 10.38 10.32
CA LYS A 282 -25.35 9.28 10.43
C LYS A 282 -24.94 8.28 11.49
N MET A 283 -23.69 7.88 11.52
CA MET A 283 -23.17 6.96 12.55
C MET A 283 -23.30 7.57 13.96
N ALA A 284 -22.94 8.84 14.13
CA ALA A 284 -23.04 9.51 15.43
C ALA A 284 -24.48 9.65 15.93
N MET A 285 -25.46 9.82 15.03
CA MET A 285 -26.87 9.98 15.40
C MET A 285 -27.60 8.64 15.61
N ASN A 286 -27.10 7.56 15.01
CA ASN A 286 -27.73 6.24 15.06
C ASN A 286 -26.84 5.21 15.78
N MET A 287 -26.09 5.63 16.79
CA MET A 287 -25.34 4.71 17.64
C MET A 287 -26.30 3.73 18.32
N PRO A 288 -26.02 2.43 18.30
CA PRO A 288 -26.77 1.48 19.10
C PRO A 288 -26.72 1.92 20.57
N HIS A 289 -27.89 2.08 21.19
CA HIS A 289 -27.92 2.30 22.63
C HIS A 289 -27.41 1.04 23.32
N GLN A 290 -26.45 1.20 24.23
CA GLN A 290 -25.90 0.10 25.06
C GLN A 290 -26.89 -0.43 26.11
N ASP A 291 -28.19 -0.19 25.91
CA ASP A 291 -29.21 -0.71 26.79
C ASP A 291 -29.39 -2.20 26.52
N ASN A 292 -28.84 -3.02 27.40
CA ASN A 292 -29.13 -4.42 27.77
C ASN A 292 -29.83 -5.38 26.75
N ASN A 293 -29.92 -5.04 25.48
CA ASN A 293 -30.44 -5.89 24.42
C ASN A 293 -29.31 -6.76 23.85
N GLU A 294 -29.48 -8.06 23.87
CA GLU A 294 -28.49 -9.05 23.35
C GLU A 294 -28.11 -8.81 21.89
N THR A 295 -28.99 -8.25 21.08
CA THR A 295 -28.73 -7.86 19.68
C THR A 295 -27.72 -6.73 19.50
N ALA A 296 -27.54 -5.85 20.50
CA ALA A 296 -26.56 -4.77 20.48
C ALA A 296 -25.14 -5.24 20.82
N LYS A 297 -24.95 -6.46 21.30
CA LYS A 297 -23.63 -7.03 21.63
C LYS A 297 -22.89 -7.55 20.40
N ASP A 298 -23.61 -7.94 19.35
CA ASP A 298 -23.02 -8.58 18.17
C ASP A 298 -22.85 -7.62 16.97
N HIS A 299 -23.58 -6.47 16.96
CA HIS A 299 -23.53 -5.51 15.86
C HIS A 299 -23.32 -4.08 16.36
N TRP A 300 -22.13 -3.53 16.06
CA TRP A 300 -21.81 -2.12 16.35
C TRP A 300 -22.51 -1.13 15.37
N ILE A 301 -23.09 -1.64 14.30
CA ILE A 301 -23.89 -0.91 13.31
C ILE A 301 -25.23 -1.61 13.15
N LEU A 302 -26.32 -0.84 13.09
CA LEU A 302 -27.66 -1.36 12.84
C LEU A 302 -27.73 -1.88 11.39
N PRO A 303 -28.26 -3.09 11.13
CA PRO A 303 -28.37 -3.67 9.79
C PRO A 303 -29.07 -2.76 8.79
N GLU A 304 -30.09 -2.02 9.22
CA GLU A 304 -30.84 -1.07 8.37
C GLU A 304 -29.96 0.08 7.85
N LEU A 305 -28.91 0.44 8.59
CA LEU A 305 -27.96 1.48 8.16
C LEU A 305 -27.09 1.00 7.00
N LEU A 306 -26.84 -0.30 6.86
CA LEU A 306 -26.08 -0.84 5.72
C LEU A 306 -26.81 -0.65 4.39
N GLU A 307 -28.13 -0.49 4.43
CA GLU A 307 -28.95 -0.17 3.25
C GLU A 307 -28.98 1.32 2.91
N ASP A 308 -28.53 2.18 3.83
CA ASP A 308 -28.52 3.62 3.64
C ASP A 308 -27.51 4.06 2.58
N LYS A 309 -27.94 4.90 1.64
CA LYS A 309 -27.11 5.36 0.51
C LYS A 309 -25.85 6.13 0.91
N ASP A 310 -25.89 6.91 2.00
CA ASP A 310 -24.71 7.63 2.47
C ASP A 310 -23.71 6.68 3.16
N ILE A 311 -24.21 5.69 3.90
CA ILE A 311 -23.39 4.67 4.56
C ILE A 311 -22.70 3.78 3.52
N ARG A 312 -23.40 3.36 2.46
CA ARG A 312 -22.82 2.55 1.37
C ARG A 312 -21.66 3.24 0.64
N GLN A 313 -21.58 4.58 0.68
CA GLN A 313 -20.42 5.30 0.13
C GLN A 313 -19.10 4.93 0.82
N ALA A 314 -19.13 4.38 2.04
CA ALA A 314 -17.91 3.90 2.70
C ALA A 314 -17.18 2.84 1.88
N ALA A 315 -17.90 2.04 1.07
CA ALA A 315 -17.31 0.99 0.21
C ALA A 315 -16.29 1.54 -0.81
N ILE A 316 -16.43 2.79 -1.25
CA ILE A 316 -15.51 3.43 -2.21
C ILE A 316 -14.40 4.26 -1.53
N CYS A 317 -14.27 4.18 -0.21
CA CYS A 317 -13.19 4.85 0.52
C CYS A 317 -11.84 4.20 0.21
N SER A 318 -10.84 5.00 -0.17
CA SER A 318 -9.45 4.53 -0.37
C SER A 318 -8.64 4.44 0.93
N GLU A 319 -9.23 4.81 2.05
CA GLU A 319 -8.61 4.76 3.38
C GLU A 319 -7.30 5.58 3.53
N CYS A 320 -7.09 6.57 2.66
CA CYS A 320 -5.88 7.41 2.64
C CYS A 320 -5.65 8.26 3.89
N GLY A 321 -6.63 8.42 4.78
CA GLY A 321 -6.48 9.12 6.05
C GLY A 321 -6.50 10.66 5.99
N VAL A 322 -6.62 11.31 4.82
CA VAL A 322 -6.66 12.79 4.72
C VAL A 322 -7.77 13.39 5.58
N CYS A 323 -8.95 12.76 5.58
CA CYS A 323 -10.13 13.24 6.28
C CYS A 323 -9.95 13.30 7.81
N GLU A 324 -9.14 12.41 8.41
CA GLU A 324 -8.91 12.37 9.86
C GLU A 324 -7.59 13.03 10.28
N VAL A 325 -6.51 12.79 9.52
CA VAL A 325 -5.18 13.29 9.91
C VAL A 325 -5.03 14.78 9.64
N TYR A 326 -5.57 15.25 8.53
CA TYR A 326 -5.39 16.63 8.07
C TYR A 326 -6.66 17.46 8.10
N ALA A 327 -7.76 16.95 7.53
CA ALA A 327 -8.94 17.74 7.26
C ALA A 327 -9.79 18.08 8.50
N CYS A 328 -9.91 17.14 9.45
CA CYS A 328 -10.78 17.32 10.61
C CYS A 328 -10.14 18.25 11.66
N PRO A 329 -10.67 19.48 11.87
CA PRO A 329 -10.16 20.38 12.90
C PRO A 329 -10.44 19.88 14.33
N MET A 330 -11.45 19.00 14.49
CA MET A 330 -11.88 18.44 15.77
C MET A 330 -11.17 17.11 16.10
N GLY A 331 -10.26 16.63 15.24
CA GLY A 331 -9.53 15.37 15.45
C GLY A 331 -10.41 14.13 15.47
N LEU A 332 -11.54 14.14 14.74
CA LEU A 332 -12.38 12.96 14.55
C LEU A 332 -11.73 11.98 13.56
N GLN A 333 -12.20 10.72 13.55
CA GLN A 333 -11.59 9.63 12.79
C GLN A 333 -12.50 9.07 11.67
N PRO A 334 -12.86 9.86 10.63
CA PRO A 334 -13.77 9.39 9.59
C PRO A 334 -13.21 8.21 8.78
N ARG A 335 -11.88 8.12 8.57
CA ARG A 335 -11.25 6.98 7.87
C ARG A 335 -11.53 5.67 8.59
N VAL A 336 -11.29 5.62 9.91
CA VAL A 336 -11.47 4.40 10.70
C VAL A 336 -12.94 3.95 10.65
N VAL A 337 -13.88 4.89 10.84
CA VAL A 337 -15.31 4.59 10.74
C VAL A 337 -15.69 4.07 9.34
N ASN A 338 -15.19 4.70 8.26
CA ASN A 338 -15.43 4.22 6.89
C ASN A 338 -14.86 2.83 6.65
N SER A 339 -13.65 2.54 7.16
CA SER A 339 -13.00 1.22 7.02
C SER A 339 -13.79 0.13 7.73
N LEU A 340 -14.29 0.40 8.94
CA LEU A 340 -15.15 -0.54 9.67
C LEU A 340 -16.47 -0.81 8.95
N ILE A 341 -17.15 0.24 8.47
CA ILE A 341 -18.39 0.09 7.67
C ILE A 341 -18.12 -0.71 6.38
N LYS A 342 -17.02 -0.44 5.70
CA LYS A 342 -16.61 -1.19 4.50
C LYS A 342 -16.44 -2.68 4.78
N GLY A 343 -15.91 -3.03 5.96
CA GLY A 343 -15.82 -4.41 6.45
C GLY A 343 -17.21 -5.05 6.63
N GLU A 344 -18.15 -4.35 7.29
CA GLU A 344 -19.51 -4.83 7.49
C GLU A 344 -20.27 -5.00 6.16
N LEU A 345 -20.15 -4.03 5.24
CA LEU A 345 -20.75 -4.14 3.90
C LEU A 345 -20.22 -5.38 3.16
N ALA A 346 -18.91 -5.64 3.25
CA ALA A 346 -18.30 -6.80 2.62
C ALA A 346 -18.79 -8.12 3.24
N GLN A 347 -18.91 -8.20 4.58
CA GLN A 347 -19.44 -9.37 5.28
C GLN A 347 -20.92 -9.62 4.94
N ALA A 348 -21.71 -8.57 4.81
CA ALA A 348 -23.11 -8.64 4.40
C ALA A 348 -23.27 -8.92 2.89
N GLY A 349 -22.20 -9.02 2.10
CA GLY A 349 -22.25 -9.20 0.65
C GLY A 349 -22.79 -7.99 -0.12
N ILE A 350 -22.89 -6.83 0.53
CA ILE A 350 -23.40 -5.58 -0.06
C ILE A 350 -22.28 -4.92 -0.86
N ARG A 351 -22.47 -4.84 -2.17
CA ARG A 351 -21.56 -4.14 -3.07
C ARG A 351 -22.06 -2.72 -3.36
N TYR A 352 -21.13 -1.81 -3.61
CA TYR A 352 -21.48 -0.47 -4.07
C TYR A 352 -22.10 -0.54 -5.47
N SER A 353 -23.30 0.03 -5.63
CA SER A 353 -23.96 0.17 -6.93
C SER A 353 -23.66 1.56 -7.49
N ARG A 354 -23.17 1.62 -8.72
CA ARG A 354 -22.89 2.88 -9.42
C ARG A 354 -24.20 3.53 -9.84
N GLU A 355 -24.33 4.83 -9.58
CA GLU A 355 -25.41 5.67 -10.08
C GLU A 355 -24.81 6.63 -11.13
N GLY A 356 -25.32 6.60 -12.36
CA GLY A 356 -24.82 7.41 -13.49
C GLY A 356 -23.68 6.76 -14.28
N ASP A 357 -23.40 7.33 -15.45
CA ASP A 357 -22.45 6.81 -16.44
C ASP A 357 -21.23 7.70 -16.65
N THR A 358 -21.25 8.94 -16.12
CA THR A 358 -20.17 9.92 -16.27
C THR A 358 -19.80 10.55 -14.94
N TRP A 359 -18.50 10.69 -14.70
CA TRP A 359 -17.95 11.32 -13.50
C TRP A 359 -16.90 12.34 -13.91
N GLU A 360 -17.04 13.54 -13.37
CA GLU A 360 -16.12 14.64 -13.63
C GLU A 360 -15.46 15.09 -12.33
N ALA A 361 -14.16 15.38 -12.41
CA ALA A 361 -13.42 15.90 -11.27
C ALA A 361 -13.95 17.28 -10.87
N ASP A 362 -14.01 17.54 -9.55
CA ASP A 362 -14.43 18.84 -9.02
C ASP A 362 -13.47 19.95 -9.49
N ALA A 363 -14.04 21.07 -9.98
CA ALA A 363 -13.27 22.21 -10.47
C ALA A 363 -12.32 22.83 -9.42
N ASN A 364 -12.62 22.64 -8.12
CA ASN A 364 -11.76 23.10 -7.02
C ASN A 364 -10.62 22.14 -6.70
N ARG A 365 -10.55 20.95 -7.31
CA ARG A 365 -9.52 19.93 -7.04
C ARG A 365 -8.10 20.47 -7.07
N PRO A 366 -7.67 21.32 -8.02
CA PRO A 366 -6.32 21.88 -8.05
C PRO A 366 -5.95 22.67 -6.79
N TYR A 367 -6.95 23.31 -6.16
CA TYR A 367 -6.77 24.13 -4.95
C TYR A 367 -6.92 23.35 -3.65
N ARG A 368 -7.27 22.05 -3.72
CA ARG A 368 -7.51 21.16 -2.57
C ARG A 368 -6.44 20.09 -2.39
N LYS A 369 -5.36 20.14 -3.16
CA LYS A 369 -4.20 19.26 -3.02
C LYS A 369 -3.47 19.56 -1.71
N VAL A 370 -3.29 18.55 -0.84
CA VAL A 370 -2.64 18.71 0.47
C VAL A 370 -1.14 18.45 0.33
N PRO A 371 -0.25 19.41 0.61
CA PRO A 371 1.19 19.19 0.52
C PRO A 371 1.69 18.08 1.45
N THR A 372 2.52 17.16 0.94
CA THR A 372 3.04 16.01 1.69
C THR A 372 3.71 16.38 3.01
N LYS A 373 4.49 17.48 3.04
CA LYS A 373 5.12 17.99 4.26
C LYS A 373 4.12 18.34 5.35
N ARG A 374 2.97 18.93 4.98
CA ARG A 374 1.91 19.29 5.94
C ARG A 374 1.21 18.05 6.49
N ILE A 375 1.01 17.03 5.65
CA ILE A 375 0.47 15.73 6.09
C ILE A 375 1.41 15.08 7.10
N ALA A 376 2.72 15.03 6.82
CA ALA A 376 3.72 14.48 7.75
C ALA A 376 3.69 15.17 9.12
N ALA A 377 3.63 16.51 9.14
CA ALA A 377 3.53 17.29 10.37
C ALA A 377 2.23 16.96 11.15
N ARG A 378 1.08 16.87 10.47
CA ARG A 378 -0.20 16.53 11.09
C ARG A 378 -0.30 15.08 11.53
N ALA A 379 0.41 14.18 10.88
CA ALA A 379 0.55 12.77 11.30
C ALA A 379 1.43 12.61 12.56
N GLY A 380 2.17 13.67 12.94
CA GLY A 380 3.10 13.65 14.07
C GLY A 380 4.48 13.08 13.74
N VAL A 381 4.81 12.97 12.44
CA VAL A 381 6.09 12.42 11.95
C VAL A 381 6.95 13.47 11.24
N GLY A 382 6.63 14.75 11.41
CA GLY A 382 7.32 15.86 10.77
C GLY A 382 8.81 15.95 11.10
N ALA A 383 9.21 15.54 12.31
CA ALA A 383 10.62 15.50 12.72
C ALA A 383 11.47 14.57 11.85
N TYR A 384 10.90 13.47 11.37
CA TYR A 384 11.59 12.47 10.53
C TYR A 384 11.46 12.76 9.03
N TYR A 385 10.61 13.70 8.62
CA TYR A 385 10.32 13.96 7.21
C TYR A 385 11.54 14.51 6.44
N HIS A 386 12.43 15.22 7.14
CA HIS A 386 13.60 15.86 6.57
C HIS A 386 14.86 15.00 6.60
N ILE A 387 14.76 13.75 7.02
CA ILE A 387 15.86 12.81 6.95
C ILE A 387 16.08 12.49 5.47
N ASP A 388 16.98 13.23 4.82
CA ASP A 388 17.50 12.92 3.49
C ASP A 388 18.83 12.16 3.66
N GLY A 389 19.11 11.21 2.76
CA GLY A 389 20.35 10.45 2.82
C GLY A 389 20.26 9.17 3.65
N HIS A 390 19.16 8.43 3.50
CA HIS A 390 19.10 7.07 4.00
C HIS A 390 20.28 6.25 3.45
N THR A 391 20.95 5.53 4.33
CA THR A 391 21.99 4.58 3.91
C THR A 391 21.34 3.40 3.18
N TYR A 392 22.01 2.89 2.15
CA TYR A 392 21.63 1.62 1.54
C TYR A 392 22.40 0.47 2.19
N LYS A 393 21.70 -0.60 2.54
CA LYS A 393 22.31 -1.83 3.03
C LYS A 393 21.66 -3.03 2.36
N GLU A 394 22.50 -3.92 1.87
CA GLU A 394 22.08 -5.25 1.39
C GLU A 394 22.58 -6.27 2.39
N GLU A 395 21.66 -7.00 2.99
CA GLU A 395 21.96 -7.88 4.10
C GLU A 395 21.31 -9.25 3.90
N THR A 396 21.98 -10.29 4.38
CA THR A 396 21.45 -11.63 4.43
C THR A 396 20.76 -11.89 5.77
N ALA A 397 20.02 -12.98 5.85
CA ALA A 397 19.41 -13.46 7.10
C ALA A 397 19.72 -14.95 7.26
N SER A 398 20.17 -15.36 8.45
CA SER A 398 20.38 -16.77 8.76
C SER A 398 19.09 -17.54 9.03
N LYS A 399 17.97 -16.80 9.23
CA LYS A 399 16.64 -17.36 9.45
C LYS A 399 15.59 -16.45 8.86
N VAL A 400 14.63 -17.04 8.15
CA VAL A 400 13.46 -16.33 7.60
C VAL A 400 12.17 -17.05 7.97
N VAL A 401 11.08 -16.28 8.10
CA VAL A 401 9.73 -16.82 8.31
C VAL A 401 8.85 -16.31 7.17
N LEU A 402 8.36 -17.22 6.35
CA LEU A 402 7.63 -16.96 5.12
C LEU A 402 6.15 -17.33 5.29
N PRO A 403 5.26 -16.38 5.60
CA PRO A 403 3.83 -16.66 5.66
C PRO A 403 3.32 -17.20 4.31
N LEU A 404 2.48 -18.22 4.33
CA LEU A 404 1.89 -18.81 3.11
C LEU A 404 0.96 -17.84 2.39
N LYS A 405 0.47 -16.80 3.08
CA LYS A 405 -0.36 -15.74 2.51
C LYS A 405 0.32 -14.37 2.67
N MET A 406 0.88 -13.84 1.57
CA MET A 406 1.52 -12.52 1.51
C MET A 406 0.87 -11.58 0.48
N ASN A 407 -0.27 -11.97 -0.10
CA ASN A 407 -0.92 -11.29 -1.22
C ASN A 407 -2.44 -11.44 -1.17
N ILE A 408 -3.16 -10.69 -2.01
CA ILE A 408 -4.59 -10.89 -2.25
C ILE A 408 -4.79 -12.25 -2.91
N GLY A 409 -5.78 -12.99 -2.40
CA GLY A 409 -6.14 -14.31 -2.89
C GLY A 409 -6.04 -15.38 -1.81
N VAL A 410 -5.87 -16.63 -2.24
CA VAL A 410 -5.71 -17.77 -1.34
C VAL A 410 -4.25 -17.92 -0.88
N PRO A 411 -4.00 -18.55 0.27
CA PRO A 411 -2.65 -18.95 0.67
C PRO A 411 -2.04 -19.92 -0.37
N ALA A 412 -0.70 -19.87 -0.53
CA ALA A 412 0.01 -20.90 -1.26
C ALA A 412 0.06 -22.20 -0.46
N GLU A 413 0.07 -23.35 -1.13
CA GLU A 413 0.16 -24.68 -0.52
C GLU A 413 1.60 -25.18 -0.57
N PRO A 414 2.20 -25.67 0.56
CA PRO A 414 3.54 -26.20 0.56
C PRO A 414 3.72 -27.35 -0.43
N VAL A 415 4.84 -27.32 -1.18
CA VAL A 415 5.22 -28.38 -2.14
C VAL A 415 6.50 -29.11 -1.70
N ILE A 416 6.97 -28.82 -0.49
CA ILE A 416 8.14 -29.46 0.15
C ILE A 416 7.71 -30.22 1.39
N SER A 417 8.51 -31.19 1.83
CA SER A 417 8.32 -31.88 3.11
C SER A 417 8.92 -31.10 4.27
N ASP A 418 8.39 -31.28 5.48
CA ASP A 418 8.99 -30.74 6.70
C ASP A 418 10.41 -31.29 6.91
N GLY A 419 11.36 -30.43 7.27
CA GLY A 419 12.78 -30.77 7.41
C GLY A 419 13.56 -30.87 6.08
N ALA A 420 12.94 -30.55 4.94
CA ALA A 420 13.64 -30.58 3.66
C ALA A 420 14.71 -29.49 3.57
N HIS A 421 15.86 -29.83 2.95
CA HIS A 421 16.83 -28.82 2.53
C HIS A 421 16.34 -28.14 1.24
N VAL A 422 16.41 -26.80 1.20
CA VAL A 422 15.99 -25.99 0.06
C VAL A 422 17.08 -25.01 -0.35
N GLU A 423 17.16 -24.72 -1.65
CA GLU A 423 18.06 -23.72 -2.20
C GLU A 423 17.34 -22.38 -2.41
N LYS A 424 18.04 -21.25 -2.25
CA LYS A 424 17.49 -19.92 -2.58
C LYS A 424 16.93 -19.90 -4.00
N GLY A 425 15.70 -19.43 -4.17
CA GLY A 425 14.98 -19.41 -5.45
C GLY A 425 14.16 -20.68 -5.73
N GLN A 426 14.31 -21.76 -4.96
CA GLN A 426 13.49 -22.96 -5.12
C GLN A 426 12.02 -22.68 -4.78
N LEU A 427 11.10 -23.22 -5.57
CA LEU A 427 9.65 -23.18 -5.26
C LEU A 427 9.39 -24.02 -3.98
N ILE A 428 8.79 -23.40 -2.96
CA ILE A 428 8.49 -24.04 -1.67
C ILE A 428 7.00 -24.14 -1.37
N ALA A 429 6.20 -23.24 -1.95
CA ALA A 429 4.75 -23.34 -1.92
C ALA A 429 4.15 -22.80 -3.23
N ALA A 430 3.14 -23.50 -3.76
CA ALA A 430 2.50 -23.19 -5.01
C ALA A 430 1.10 -22.58 -4.81
N CYS A 431 0.73 -21.64 -5.65
CA CYS A 431 -0.64 -21.17 -5.73
C CYS A 431 -1.52 -22.30 -6.27
N PRO A 432 -2.63 -22.68 -5.59
CA PRO A 432 -3.55 -23.71 -6.07
C PRO A 432 -4.07 -23.38 -7.47
N GLU A 433 -4.19 -24.42 -8.32
CA GLU A 433 -4.60 -24.27 -9.71
C GLU A 433 -5.98 -23.58 -9.83
N GLY A 434 -6.07 -22.63 -10.75
CA GLY A 434 -7.30 -21.86 -11.01
C GLY A 434 -7.70 -20.88 -9.90
N LYS A 435 -6.89 -20.70 -8.84
CA LYS A 435 -7.14 -19.74 -7.78
C LYS A 435 -6.36 -18.46 -7.97
N LEU A 436 -6.87 -17.37 -7.40
CA LEU A 436 -6.14 -16.11 -7.30
C LEU A 436 -5.08 -16.24 -6.20
N GLY A 437 -3.81 -16.05 -6.53
CA GLY A 437 -2.70 -16.16 -5.58
C GLY A 437 -1.35 -16.04 -6.26
N ALA A 438 -0.27 -16.34 -5.56
CA ALA A 438 1.09 -16.28 -6.06
C ALA A 438 1.95 -17.39 -5.45
N ASN A 439 2.91 -17.87 -6.22
CA ASN A 439 3.92 -18.83 -5.77
C ASN A 439 4.85 -18.22 -4.72
N LEU A 440 5.42 -19.08 -3.88
CA LEU A 440 6.38 -18.73 -2.83
C LEU A 440 7.67 -19.48 -3.03
N HIS A 441 8.80 -18.77 -3.01
CA HIS A 441 10.13 -19.31 -3.21
C HIS A 441 10.98 -19.15 -1.94
N ALA A 442 11.90 -20.05 -1.72
CA ALA A 442 12.88 -19.94 -0.66
C ALA A 442 13.73 -18.68 -0.85
N SER A 443 13.73 -17.81 0.13
CA SER A 443 14.49 -16.54 0.08
C SER A 443 15.95 -16.69 0.53
N ILE A 444 16.26 -17.79 1.23
CA ILE A 444 17.60 -18.23 1.59
C ILE A 444 17.71 -19.74 1.39
N SER A 445 18.94 -20.28 1.28
CA SER A 445 19.19 -21.72 1.33
C SER A 445 19.23 -22.20 2.78
N GLY A 446 18.78 -23.42 3.04
CA GLY A 446 18.79 -24.00 4.38
C GLY A 446 17.75 -25.08 4.61
N THR A 447 17.52 -25.45 5.88
CA THR A 447 16.50 -26.42 6.27
C THR A 447 15.14 -25.72 6.49
N ALA A 448 14.12 -26.22 5.80
CA ALA A 448 12.76 -25.67 5.84
C ALA A 448 11.87 -26.46 6.81
N HIS A 449 11.19 -25.75 7.70
CA HIS A 449 10.21 -26.29 8.64
C HIS A 449 8.82 -25.70 8.39
N LEU A 450 7.82 -26.59 8.31
CA LEU A 450 6.42 -26.21 8.11
C LEU A 450 5.76 -25.90 9.46
N THR A 451 5.27 -24.67 9.64
CA THR A 451 4.61 -24.22 10.87
C THR A 451 3.24 -23.66 10.56
N GLY A 452 2.22 -24.54 10.51
CA GLY A 452 0.83 -24.14 10.31
C GLY A 452 0.61 -23.29 9.04
N ASN A 453 0.72 -21.97 9.16
CA ASN A 453 0.49 -21.00 8.09
C ASN A 453 1.77 -20.33 7.56
N ALA A 454 2.94 -20.85 7.89
CA ALA A 454 4.23 -20.30 7.45
C ALA A 454 5.28 -21.42 7.20
N ILE A 455 6.31 -21.08 6.43
CA ILE A 455 7.52 -21.88 6.25
C ILE A 455 8.69 -21.11 6.89
N THR A 456 9.38 -21.75 7.84
CA THR A 456 10.60 -21.20 8.43
C THR A 456 11.80 -21.86 7.77
N ILE A 457 12.75 -21.07 7.24
CA ILE A 457 14.01 -21.59 6.71
C ILE A 457 15.14 -21.10 7.60
N THR A 458 16.01 -22.00 8.00
CA THR A 458 17.21 -21.70 8.80
C THR A 458 18.43 -22.16 8.02
N GLU A 459 19.38 -21.26 7.85
CA GLU A 459 20.69 -21.56 7.25
C GLU A 459 21.40 -22.65 8.05
N VAL A 460 22.05 -23.61 7.38
CA VAL A 460 22.75 -24.75 7.99
C VAL A 460 24.21 -24.41 8.18
#